data_5ca4d88b3a322187ee2fe51ed67868d5
#
_entry.id   5ca4d88b3a322187ee2fe51ed67868d5
#
_cell.length_a   1.000
_cell.length_b   1.000
_cell.length_c   1.000
_cell.angle_alpha   90.00
_cell.angle_beta   90.00
_cell.angle_gamma   90.00
#
_symmetry.space_group_name_H-M   'P 1'
#
loop_
_entity.id
_entity.type
_entity.pdbx_description
1 polymer ?
#
loop_
_entity_poly.entity_id
_entity_poly.type
_entity_poly.pdbx_seq_one_letter_code
_entity_poly.pdbx_strand_id
1 'polypeptide(L)'
;MRFETTIQRPVETKGIGLHSGVPVSIRVLPAPVSTGIVFLRTDLDNFPISASWRHVARVSYATSLMRQGVLISTTEHLLSVFYSSGIDNAYIEINNLEVPILDGSGMPFVELIRAAGVRQYRRKRRYLRIRRPITVEDHGKRITILPDEAFRLTCEIRFDHPMVGKQTLEMEVTPERYAAEIAPARTFGFSYELDQMRNMGLIRGASLENAVCFDREGVMNPEGLRFPDECCRHKALDLIGDLALIGRPLLGHVIAERAGHAMHTQLVARIMSDPSLYEIITFDQLASRVAHALMS
;
A
#
# COMPACT_ATOMS: atom_id res chain seq x y z
N MET A 1 -12.83 -9.33 -9.10
CA MET A 1 -14.09 -8.54 -9.30
C MET A 1 -14.28 -8.21 -10.77
N ARG A 2 -15.51 -8.27 -11.31
CA ARG A 2 -15.79 -8.10 -12.76
C ARG A 2 -15.90 -6.63 -13.21
N PHE A 3 -16.37 -5.77 -12.31
CA PHE A 3 -16.68 -4.38 -12.60
C PHE A 3 -15.93 -3.43 -11.65
N GLU A 4 -15.71 -2.18 -12.10
CA GLU A 4 -15.14 -1.13 -11.26
C GLU A 4 -16.05 -0.82 -10.07
N THR A 5 -15.44 -0.36 -9.00
CA THR A 5 -16.11 -0.08 -7.73
C THR A 5 -15.77 1.30 -7.19
N THR A 6 -16.60 1.76 -6.27
CA THR A 6 -16.35 2.88 -5.36
C THR A 6 -16.98 2.56 -4.00
N ILE A 7 -16.72 3.37 -2.99
CA ILE A 7 -17.47 3.26 -1.73
C ILE A 7 -18.93 3.69 -1.92
N GLN A 8 -19.83 3.13 -1.10
CA GLN A 8 -21.26 3.41 -1.23
C GLN A 8 -21.68 4.72 -0.59
N ARG A 9 -21.10 5.04 0.59
CA ARG A 9 -21.40 6.25 1.36
C ARG A 9 -20.12 6.90 1.88
N PRO A 10 -20.11 8.23 2.10
CA PRO A 10 -18.97 8.92 2.72
C PRO A 10 -18.67 8.35 4.10
N VAL A 11 -17.39 8.30 4.43
CA VAL A 11 -16.86 7.94 5.75
C VAL A 11 -15.68 8.84 6.10
N GLU A 12 -15.43 9.02 7.39
CA GLU A 12 -14.36 9.89 7.86
C GLU A 12 -13.62 9.29 9.06
N THR A 13 -12.37 9.68 9.22
CA THR A 13 -11.57 9.40 10.40
C THR A 13 -10.57 10.53 10.62
N LYS A 14 -10.03 10.59 11.84
CA LYS A 14 -9.04 11.59 12.24
C LYS A 14 -7.95 10.93 13.09
N GLY A 15 -6.78 11.52 13.08
CA GLY A 15 -5.63 11.04 13.85
C GLY A 15 -4.49 12.04 13.75
N ILE A 16 -3.27 11.53 13.85
CA ILE A 16 -2.04 12.30 13.70
C ILE A 16 -1.17 11.70 12.59
N GLY A 17 -0.35 12.52 11.95
CA GLY A 17 0.69 12.03 11.05
C GLY A 17 1.83 11.36 11.83
N LEU A 18 2.33 10.22 11.37
CA LEU A 18 3.43 9.49 12.01
C LEU A 18 4.71 10.35 12.07
N HIS A 19 5.06 10.96 10.95
CA HIS A 19 6.30 11.73 10.83
C HIS A 19 6.12 13.19 11.24
N SER A 20 5.03 13.82 10.86
CA SER A 20 4.76 15.23 11.15
C SER A 20 4.30 15.48 12.59
N GLY A 21 3.62 14.51 13.21
CA GLY A 21 2.94 14.66 14.51
C GLY A 21 1.76 15.62 14.48
N VAL A 22 1.33 16.06 13.30
CA VAL A 22 0.27 17.05 13.14
C VAL A 22 -1.10 16.37 13.09
N PRO A 23 -2.13 16.92 13.76
CA PRO A 23 -3.50 16.42 13.63
C PRO A 23 -3.98 16.49 12.18
N VAL A 24 -4.63 15.43 11.73
CA VAL A 24 -5.17 15.33 10.38
C VAL A 24 -6.50 14.61 10.38
N SER A 25 -7.40 15.08 9.51
CA SER A 25 -8.69 14.43 9.23
C SER A 25 -8.72 14.04 7.77
N ILE A 26 -9.24 12.86 7.50
CA ILE A 26 -9.56 12.40 6.14
C ILE A 26 -11.03 12.07 6.04
N ARG A 27 -11.61 12.36 4.87
CA ARG A 27 -12.96 11.98 4.50
C ARG A 27 -12.93 11.30 3.14
N VAL A 28 -13.36 10.06 3.10
CA VAL A 28 -13.43 9.27 1.88
C VAL A 28 -14.81 9.44 1.27
N LEU A 29 -14.85 9.78 -0.01
CA LEU A 29 -16.07 10.05 -0.77
C LEU A 29 -16.18 9.09 -1.96
N PRO A 30 -17.41 8.71 -2.38
CA PRO A 30 -17.62 8.05 -3.65
C PRO A 30 -17.10 8.92 -4.80
N ALA A 31 -16.47 8.29 -5.79
CA ALA A 31 -16.02 8.98 -7.00
C ALA A 31 -16.62 8.34 -8.26
N PRO A 32 -16.78 9.09 -9.36
CA PRO A 32 -17.24 8.57 -10.64
C PRO A 32 -16.35 7.43 -11.17
N VAL A 33 -16.88 6.65 -12.08
CA VAL A 33 -16.14 5.59 -12.78
C VAL A 33 -14.90 6.16 -13.49
N SER A 34 -13.78 5.43 -13.40
CA SER A 34 -12.48 5.81 -13.99
C SER A 34 -11.81 7.04 -13.39
N THR A 35 -12.23 7.48 -12.21
CA THR A 35 -11.54 8.53 -11.45
C THR A 35 -10.19 8.04 -10.91
N GLY A 36 -10.12 6.77 -10.50
CA GLY A 36 -9.02 6.27 -9.67
C GLY A 36 -9.11 6.79 -8.24
N ILE A 37 -8.01 6.69 -7.50
CA ILE A 37 -7.90 7.25 -6.15
C ILE A 37 -7.27 8.64 -6.26
N VAL A 38 -7.99 9.65 -5.75
CA VAL A 38 -7.56 11.06 -5.83
C VAL A 38 -7.66 11.70 -4.44
N PHE A 39 -6.53 12.19 -3.96
CA PHE A 39 -6.47 13.01 -2.77
C PHE A 39 -6.84 14.45 -3.10
N LEU A 40 -7.61 15.08 -2.21
CA LEU A 40 -8.03 16.49 -2.28
C LEU A 40 -7.52 17.21 -1.02
N ARG A 41 -6.52 18.08 -1.17
CA ARG A 41 -5.97 18.91 -0.08
C ARG A 41 -6.96 20.02 0.24
N THR A 42 -7.82 19.81 1.24
CA THR A 42 -8.90 20.75 1.61
C THR A 42 -8.38 22.04 2.20
N ASP A 43 -7.21 22.04 2.81
CA ASP A 43 -6.48 23.21 3.29
C ASP A 43 -5.84 24.04 2.16
N LEU A 44 -5.86 23.53 0.92
CA LEU A 44 -5.35 24.17 -0.30
C LEU A 44 -6.41 24.15 -1.42
N ASP A 45 -7.60 24.65 -1.12
CA ASP A 45 -8.73 24.78 -2.06
C ASP A 45 -9.07 23.47 -2.82
N ASN A 46 -9.06 22.34 -2.12
CA ASN A 46 -9.29 21.02 -2.67
C ASN A 46 -8.31 20.65 -3.78
N PHE A 47 -7.04 21.06 -3.67
CA PHE A 47 -6.03 20.77 -4.67
C PHE A 47 -5.88 19.26 -4.91
N PRO A 48 -6.10 18.76 -6.15
CA PRO A 48 -6.15 17.33 -6.43
C PRO A 48 -4.78 16.73 -6.70
N ILE A 49 -4.49 15.57 -6.08
CA ILE A 49 -3.31 14.75 -6.33
C ILE A 49 -3.77 13.32 -6.56
N SER A 50 -3.65 12.81 -7.78
CA SER A 50 -3.98 11.41 -8.08
C SER A 50 -2.95 10.47 -7.49
N ALA A 51 -3.40 9.37 -6.88
CA ALA A 51 -2.54 8.26 -6.45
C ALA A 51 -2.01 7.51 -7.68
N SER A 52 -0.92 8.00 -8.22
CA SER A 52 -0.31 7.51 -9.45
C SER A 52 1.20 7.56 -9.37
N TRP A 53 1.86 6.59 -10.00
CA TRP A 53 3.31 6.54 -10.11
C TRP A 53 3.94 7.85 -10.65
N ARG A 54 3.21 8.61 -11.46
CA ARG A 54 3.67 9.91 -12.01
C ARG A 54 3.80 11.01 -10.95
N HIS A 55 3.15 10.86 -9.82
CA HIS A 55 3.19 11.81 -8.72
C HIS A 55 4.09 11.37 -7.56
N VAL A 56 4.76 10.22 -7.67
CA VAL A 56 5.73 9.78 -6.65
C VAL A 56 6.83 10.83 -6.53
N ALA A 57 7.04 11.32 -5.31
CA ALA A 57 8.03 12.35 -5.02
C ALA A 57 9.17 11.80 -4.16
N ARG A 58 8.91 11.60 -2.88
CA ARG A 58 9.87 11.11 -1.90
C ARG A 58 9.44 9.74 -1.39
N VAL A 59 10.40 8.83 -1.25
CA VAL A 59 10.18 7.44 -0.81
C VAL A 59 11.13 7.02 0.30
N SER A 60 11.63 7.99 1.09
CA SER A 60 12.44 7.74 2.28
C SER A 60 11.51 7.63 3.48
N TYR A 61 11.48 6.47 4.14
CA TYR A 61 10.65 6.12 5.30
C TYR A 61 9.13 6.08 5.07
N ALA A 62 8.62 6.66 3.99
CA ALA A 62 7.22 6.62 3.59
C ALA A 62 7.09 6.95 2.11
N THR A 63 5.99 6.54 1.50
CA THR A 63 5.67 6.93 0.12
C THR A 63 4.90 8.23 0.09
N SER A 64 5.49 9.21 -0.60
CA SER A 64 4.89 10.54 -0.77
C SER A 64 4.53 10.80 -2.21
N LEU A 65 3.41 11.47 -2.42
CA LEU A 65 2.93 11.95 -3.71
C LEU A 65 3.03 13.47 -3.76
N MET A 66 3.43 14.02 -4.90
CA MET A 66 3.53 15.47 -5.08
C MET A 66 3.02 15.89 -6.45
N ARG A 67 2.29 16.99 -6.49
CA ARG A 67 1.88 17.67 -7.71
C ARG A 67 2.04 19.18 -7.52
N GLN A 68 2.78 19.84 -8.42
CA GLN A 68 3.01 21.29 -8.39
C GLN A 68 3.48 21.82 -7.01
N GLY A 69 4.35 21.07 -6.31
CA GLY A 69 4.85 21.45 -4.98
C GLY A 69 3.94 21.08 -3.81
N VAL A 70 2.72 20.66 -4.04
CA VAL A 70 1.80 20.18 -2.98
C VAL A 70 2.05 18.72 -2.71
N LEU A 71 2.36 18.38 -1.44
CA LEU A 71 2.74 17.05 -0.97
C LEU A 71 1.65 16.37 -0.17
N ILE A 72 1.55 15.04 -0.32
CA ILE A 72 0.87 14.13 0.61
C ILE A 72 1.82 12.98 0.92
N SER A 73 2.01 12.67 2.19
CA SER A 73 2.94 11.64 2.68
C SER A 73 2.22 10.50 3.37
N THR A 74 2.94 9.37 3.55
CA THR A 74 2.48 8.15 4.26
C THR A 74 1.19 7.61 3.64
N THR A 75 1.20 7.51 2.30
CA THR A 75 0.00 7.10 1.53
C THR A 75 -0.16 5.59 1.44
N GLU A 76 0.91 4.83 1.64
CA GLU A 76 1.01 3.37 1.42
C GLU A 76 -0.01 2.57 2.23
N HIS A 77 -0.22 2.88 3.51
CA HIS A 77 -1.16 2.14 4.36
C HIS A 77 -2.60 2.24 3.83
N LEU A 78 -3.05 3.46 3.55
CA LEU A 78 -4.39 3.70 3.01
C LEU A 78 -4.55 3.12 1.61
N LEU A 79 -3.56 3.29 0.74
CA LEU A 79 -3.59 2.77 -0.63
C LEU A 79 -3.61 1.25 -0.67
N SER A 80 -2.89 0.56 0.25
CA SER A 80 -2.92 -0.90 0.34
C SER A 80 -4.32 -1.43 0.65
N VAL A 81 -5.07 -0.71 1.50
CA VAL A 81 -6.45 -1.06 1.84
C VAL A 81 -7.40 -0.85 0.67
N PHE A 82 -7.33 0.29 -0.03
CA PHE A 82 -8.16 0.52 -1.22
C PHE A 82 -7.90 -0.54 -2.29
N TYR A 83 -6.63 -0.81 -2.55
CA TYR A 83 -6.21 -1.79 -3.55
C TYR A 83 -6.75 -3.19 -3.22
N SER A 84 -6.50 -3.66 -1.99
CA SER A 84 -6.88 -5.01 -1.55
C SER A 84 -8.38 -5.17 -1.33
N SER A 85 -9.08 -4.11 -0.91
CA SER A 85 -10.55 -4.11 -0.81
C SER A 85 -11.25 -3.99 -2.17
N GLY A 86 -10.48 -3.80 -3.23
CA GLY A 86 -10.99 -3.69 -4.60
C GLY A 86 -11.73 -2.37 -4.88
N ILE A 87 -11.40 -1.28 -4.19
CA ILE A 87 -11.92 0.05 -4.46
C ILE A 87 -11.10 0.70 -5.57
N ASP A 88 -11.72 0.90 -6.72
CA ASP A 88 -11.06 1.47 -7.89
C ASP A 88 -11.13 3.01 -7.93
N ASN A 89 -12.19 3.59 -7.36
CA ASN A 89 -12.50 5.01 -7.49
C ASN A 89 -12.91 5.60 -6.14
N ALA A 90 -12.20 6.61 -5.66
CA ALA A 90 -12.55 7.37 -4.47
C ALA A 90 -11.89 8.76 -4.49
N TYR A 91 -12.58 9.76 -3.94
CA TYR A 91 -11.97 10.99 -3.50
C TYR A 91 -11.61 10.87 -2.01
N ILE A 92 -10.44 11.37 -1.65
CA ILE A 92 -9.94 11.40 -0.27
C ILE A 92 -9.65 12.85 0.08
N GLU A 93 -10.59 13.51 0.71
CA GLU A 93 -10.37 14.82 1.31
C GLU A 93 -9.41 14.67 2.49
N ILE A 94 -8.38 15.51 2.51
CA ILE A 94 -7.37 15.53 3.57
C ILE A 94 -6.99 16.99 3.87
N ASN A 95 -7.01 17.35 5.15
CA ASN A 95 -6.77 18.73 5.60
C ASN A 95 -5.32 19.02 6.01
N ASN A 96 -4.38 18.12 5.70
CA ASN A 96 -2.95 18.28 6.00
C ASN A 96 -2.09 17.45 5.05
N LEU A 97 -0.78 17.52 5.22
CA LEU A 97 0.21 16.92 4.30
C LEU A 97 0.45 15.41 4.49
N GLU A 98 -0.07 14.78 5.55
CA GLU A 98 0.23 13.39 5.86
C GLU A 98 -1.04 12.62 6.20
N VAL A 99 -1.19 11.39 5.67
CA VAL A 99 -2.28 10.48 6.01
C VAL A 99 -2.17 10.08 7.50
N PRO A 100 -3.28 10.05 8.28
CA PRO A 100 -3.21 9.67 9.69
C PRO A 100 -2.70 8.25 9.86
N ILE A 101 -1.80 8.07 10.83
CA ILE A 101 -1.20 6.73 11.10
C ILE A 101 -2.18 5.78 11.80
N LEU A 102 -3.15 6.31 12.53
CA LEU A 102 -4.10 5.57 13.35
C LEU A 102 -3.37 4.65 14.35
N ASP A 103 -3.60 3.33 14.31
CA ASP A 103 -2.91 2.36 15.15
C ASP A 103 -1.61 1.80 14.52
N GLY A 104 -1.16 2.39 13.40
CA GLY A 104 0.03 1.95 12.66
C GLY A 104 -0.21 0.82 11.67
N SER A 105 -1.42 0.28 11.58
CA SER A 105 -1.80 -0.80 10.68
C SER A 105 -2.78 -0.35 9.60
N GLY A 106 -3.14 -1.27 8.69
CA GLY A 106 -4.21 -1.05 7.70
C GLY A 106 -5.61 -1.33 8.24
N MET A 107 -5.73 -1.99 9.41
CA MET A 107 -7.03 -2.49 9.89
C MET A 107 -8.07 -1.41 10.13
N PRO A 108 -7.77 -0.26 10.76
CA PRO A 108 -8.76 0.81 10.93
C PRO A 108 -9.30 1.35 9.61
N PHE A 109 -8.49 1.37 8.56
CA PHE A 109 -8.95 1.73 7.21
C PHE A 109 -9.82 0.64 6.57
N VAL A 110 -9.52 -0.65 6.82
CA VAL A 110 -10.40 -1.77 6.39
C VAL A 110 -11.77 -1.63 7.02
N GLU A 111 -11.84 -1.34 8.32
CA GLU A 111 -13.09 -1.12 9.04
C GLU A 111 -13.85 0.09 8.49
N LEU A 112 -13.13 1.17 8.20
CA LEU A 112 -13.69 2.37 7.59
C LEU A 112 -14.34 2.06 6.23
N ILE A 113 -13.66 1.31 5.36
CA ILE A 113 -14.19 0.92 4.04
C ILE A 113 -15.35 -0.07 4.17
N ARG A 114 -15.29 -1.01 5.11
CA ARG A 114 -16.43 -1.91 5.41
C ARG A 114 -17.66 -1.13 5.86
N ALA A 115 -17.47 -0.15 6.75
CA ALA A 115 -18.54 0.73 7.19
C ALA A 115 -19.12 1.57 6.04
N ALA A 116 -18.29 2.00 5.09
CA ALA A 116 -18.74 2.73 3.90
C ALA A 116 -19.61 1.87 2.98
N GLY A 117 -19.37 0.56 2.94
CA GLY A 117 -19.93 -0.35 1.93
C GLY A 117 -19.32 -0.11 0.54
N VAL A 118 -19.54 -1.04 -0.36
CA VAL A 118 -19.00 -0.99 -1.73
C VAL A 118 -20.14 -0.90 -2.73
N ARG A 119 -20.05 0.04 -3.68
CA ARG A 119 -20.93 0.19 -4.83
C ARG A 119 -20.20 -0.21 -6.10
N GLN A 120 -20.81 -1.08 -6.89
CA GLN A 120 -20.29 -1.55 -8.16
C GLN A 120 -20.88 -0.73 -9.30
N TYR A 121 -20.03 -0.39 -10.30
CA TYR A 121 -20.44 0.24 -11.56
C TYR A 121 -20.80 -0.82 -12.63
N ARG A 122 -21.27 -0.36 -13.79
CA ARG A 122 -21.48 -1.22 -14.97
C ARG A 122 -20.24 -1.32 -15.86
N ARG A 123 -19.17 -0.52 -15.58
CA ARG A 123 -17.92 -0.54 -16.34
C ARG A 123 -17.08 -1.75 -15.96
N LYS A 124 -16.63 -2.52 -16.95
CA LYS A 124 -15.76 -3.68 -16.74
C LYS A 124 -14.43 -3.22 -16.14
N ARG A 125 -14.00 -3.89 -15.07
CA ARG A 125 -12.72 -3.66 -14.42
C ARG A 125 -11.59 -4.11 -15.33
N ARG A 126 -10.54 -3.32 -15.41
CA ARG A 126 -9.35 -3.58 -16.21
C ARG A 126 -8.19 -3.97 -15.32
N TYR A 127 -7.59 -5.11 -15.62
CA TYR A 127 -6.42 -5.65 -14.93
C TYR A 127 -5.17 -5.39 -15.75
N LEU A 128 -4.05 -5.10 -15.09
CA LEU A 128 -2.74 -5.07 -15.68
C LEU A 128 -2.10 -6.45 -15.47
N ARG A 129 -1.90 -7.21 -16.55
CA ARG A 129 -1.28 -8.53 -16.53
C ARG A 129 0.16 -8.44 -17.03
N ILE A 130 1.09 -8.93 -16.24
CA ILE A 130 2.52 -8.99 -16.59
C ILE A 130 2.73 -10.04 -17.67
N ARG A 131 3.52 -9.71 -18.68
CA ARG A 131 3.83 -10.59 -19.82
C ARG A 131 5.21 -11.22 -19.76
N ARG A 132 6.16 -10.54 -19.10
CA ARG A 132 7.57 -10.96 -19.02
C ARG A 132 8.12 -10.61 -17.63
N PRO A 133 9.11 -11.38 -17.13
CA PRO A 133 9.80 -11.05 -15.90
C PRO A 133 10.43 -9.65 -15.96
N ILE A 134 10.34 -8.92 -14.86
CA ILE A 134 10.96 -7.60 -14.67
C ILE A 134 11.67 -7.61 -13.33
N THR A 135 12.94 -7.23 -13.31
CA THR A 135 13.73 -7.17 -12.08
C THR A 135 14.34 -5.79 -11.90
N VAL A 136 14.34 -5.32 -10.66
CA VAL A 136 15.08 -4.15 -10.17
C VAL A 136 16.01 -4.63 -9.07
N GLU A 137 17.28 -4.24 -9.15
CA GLU A 137 18.30 -4.59 -8.17
C GLU A 137 19.02 -3.34 -7.71
N ASP A 138 19.31 -3.27 -6.40
CA ASP A 138 20.05 -2.19 -5.78
C ASP A 138 20.76 -2.68 -4.51
N HIS A 139 22.10 -2.53 -4.45
CA HIS A 139 22.93 -2.86 -3.28
C HIS A 139 22.58 -4.21 -2.61
N GLY A 140 22.43 -5.26 -3.42
CA GLY A 140 22.15 -6.64 -2.96
C GLY A 140 20.69 -6.83 -2.48
N LYS A 141 19.82 -5.87 -2.70
CA LYS A 141 18.37 -5.98 -2.58
C LYS A 141 17.79 -6.23 -3.97
N ARG A 142 16.65 -6.91 -4.03
CA ARG A 142 16.03 -7.24 -5.31
C ARG A 142 14.50 -7.21 -5.20
N ILE A 143 13.87 -6.76 -6.27
CA ILE A 143 12.43 -6.95 -6.47
C ILE A 143 12.20 -7.42 -7.91
N THR A 144 11.49 -8.53 -8.03
CA THR A 144 11.13 -9.14 -9.32
C THR A 144 9.63 -9.29 -9.42
N ILE A 145 9.08 -9.07 -10.60
CA ILE A 145 7.71 -9.49 -10.90
C ILE A 145 7.72 -10.48 -12.06
N LEU A 146 7.03 -11.59 -11.87
CA LEU A 146 6.83 -12.67 -12.83
C LEU A 146 5.40 -12.65 -13.36
N PRO A 147 5.16 -13.12 -14.59
CA PRO A 147 3.80 -13.40 -15.08
C PRO A 147 3.06 -14.37 -14.16
N ASP A 148 1.82 -14.04 -13.84
CA ASP A 148 0.89 -14.91 -13.10
C ASP A 148 -0.57 -14.50 -13.47
N GLU A 149 -1.51 -15.42 -13.27
CA GLU A 149 -2.95 -15.16 -13.49
C GLU A 149 -3.67 -14.65 -12.21
N ALA A 150 -2.95 -14.59 -11.08
CA ALA A 150 -3.39 -14.01 -9.82
C ALA A 150 -2.42 -12.90 -9.38
N PHE A 151 -2.79 -12.13 -8.37
CA PHE A 151 -1.85 -11.27 -7.68
C PHE A 151 -1.25 -12.03 -6.51
N ARG A 152 0.02 -12.40 -6.63
CA ARG A 152 0.80 -13.07 -5.58
C ARG A 152 1.95 -12.20 -5.15
N LEU A 153 2.34 -12.36 -3.90
CA LEU A 153 3.56 -11.76 -3.38
C LEU A 153 4.37 -12.76 -2.56
N THR A 154 5.68 -12.64 -2.66
CA THR A 154 6.66 -13.19 -1.73
C THR A 154 7.47 -12.03 -1.20
N CYS A 155 7.39 -11.78 0.10
CA CYS A 155 8.11 -10.71 0.77
C CYS A 155 9.14 -11.31 1.72
N GLU A 156 10.40 -10.99 1.54
CA GLU A 156 11.48 -11.34 2.45
C GLU A 156 12.07 -10.09 3.07
N ILE A 157 12.18 -10.08 4.39
CA ILE A 157 12.90 -9.05 5.14
C ILE A 157 14.07 -9.66 5.90
N ARG A 158 15.06 -8.83 6.18
CA ARG A 158 16.18 -9.22 7.04
C ARG A 158 16.67 -8.00 7.83
N PHE A 159 16.57 -8.09 9.14
CA PHE A 159 17.08 -7.10 10.08
C PHE A 159 18.06 -7.76 11.04
N ASP A 160 19.08 -7.01 11.44
CA ASP A 160 20.04 -7.47 12.45
C ASP A 160 19.46 -7.23 13.86
N HIS A 161 18.43 -8.02 14.18
CA HIS A 161 17.72 -7.96 15.46
C HIS A 161 17.23 -9.38 15.82
N PRO A 162 17.46 -9.86 17.08
CA PRO A 162 17.16 -11.24 17.47
C PRO A 162 15.69 -11.64 17.32
N MET A 163 14.75 -10.70 17.54
CA MET A 163 13.32 -10.94 17.43
C MET A 163 12.79 -10.83 15.99
N VAL A 164 13.53 -10.22 15.08
CA VAL A 164 13.09 -10.03 13.68
C VAL A 164 13.85 -10.97 12.74
N GLY A 165 15.18 -10.87 12.71
CA GLY A 165 16.02 -11.73 11.88
C GLY A 165 15.64 -11.73 10.40
N LYS A 166 15.57 -12.94 9.83
CA LYS A 166 15.05 -13.19 8.49
C LYS A 166 13.61 -13.70 8.61
N GLN A 167 12.68 -13.03 7.94
CA GLN A 167 11.28 -13.44 7.84
C GLN A 167 10.88 -13.48 6.36
N THR A 168 10.01 -14.43 6.01
CA THR A 168 9.48 -14.57 4.64
C THR A 168 7.99 -14.85 4.71
N LEU A 169 7.22 -14.15 3.89
CA LEU A 169 5.79 -14.35 3.71
C LEU A 169 5.51 -14.59 2.22
N GLU A 170 4.74 -15.63 1.91
CA GLU A 170 4.23 -15.89 0.57
C GLU A 170 2.71 -16.03 0.61
N MET A 171 2.02 -15.32 -0.30
CA MET A 171 0.57 -15.40 -0.37
C MET A 171 -0.01 -14.95 -1.71
N GLU A 172 -1.18 -15.46 -2.04
CA GLU A 172 -2.08 -14.81 -2.99
C GLU A 172 -2.86 -13.71 -2.26
N VAL A 173 -2.86 -12.51 -2.82
CA VAL A 173 -3.54 -11.35 -2.22
C VAL A 173 -4.99 -11.32 -2.64
N THR A 174 -5.87 -11.73 -1.72
CA THR A 174 -7.32 -11.55 -1.84
C THR A 174 -7.82 -10.59 -0.77
N PRO A 175 -9.02 -9.98 -0.94
CA PRO A 175 -9.56 -9.08 0.08
C PRO A 175 -9.65 -9.73 1.47
N GLU A 176 -10.04 -11.00 1.53
CA GLU A 176 -10.22 -11.76 2.77
C GLU A 176 -8.87 -12.02 3.44
N ARG A 177 -7.88 -12.52 2.67
CA ARG A 177 -6.55 -12.81 3.20
C ARG A 177 -5.82 -11.53 3.60
N TYR A 178 -5.92 -10.47 2.79
CA TYR A 178 -5.35 -9.17 3.15
C TYR A 178 -5.89 -8.68 4.49
N ALA A 179 -7.21 -8.69 4.67
CA ALA A 179 -7.85 -8.22 5.89
C ALA A 179 -7.50 -9.06 7.12
N ALA A 180 -7.32 -10.38 6.96
CA ALA A 180 -7.00 -11.28 8.06
C ALA A 180 -5.51 -11.36 8.38
N GLU A 181 -4.65 -11.33 7.35
CA GLU A 181 -3.25 -11.69 7.48
C GLU A 181 -2.28 -10.51 7.36
N ILE A 182 -2.67 -9.42 6.67
CA ILE A 182 -1.79 -8.27 6.37
C ILE A 182 -2.25 -7.00 7.07
N ALA A 183 -3.53 -6.64 6.92
CA ALA A 183 -4.05 -5.37 7.43
C ALA A 183 -3.82 -5.15 8.93
N PRO A 184 -3.83 -6.16 9.82
CA PRO A 184 -3.58 -5.94 11.25
C PRO A 184 -2.12 -5.64 11.60
N ALA A 185 -1.16 -5.89 10.70
CA ALA A 185 0.26 -5.72 11.00
C ALA A 185 0.64 -4.24 11.11
N ARG A 186 1.21 -3.86 12.26
CA ARG A 186 1.61 -2.47 12.57
C ARG A 186 2.97 -2.14 11.96
N THR A 187 3.16 -0.85 11.66
CA THR A 187 4.50 -0.31 11.37
C THR A 187 5.42 -0.50 12.57
N PHE A 188 6.72 -0.50 12.32
CA PHE A 188 7.70 -0.80 13.35
C PHE A 188 8.97 0.04 13.20
N GLY A 189 9.71 0.14 14.28
CA GLY A 189 11.02 0.78 14.33
C GLY A 189 11.86 0.26 15.48
N PHE A 190 13.11 0.74 15.52
CA PHE A 190 14.07 0.33 16.53
C PHE A 190 14.43 1.52 17.43
N SER A 191 14.44 1.31 18.74
CA SER A 191 14.67 2.37 19.74
C SER A 191 16.02 3.10 19.53
N TYR A 192 17.02 2.37 19.06
CA TYR A 192 18.35 2.93 18.79
C TYR A 192 18.44 3.80 17.51
N GLU A 193 17.38 3.83 16.67
CA GLU A 193 17.27 4.69 15.49
C GLU A 193 16.44 5.97 15.75
N LEU A 194 15.71 6.01 16.88
CA LEU A 194 14.72 7.07 17.16
C LEU A 194 15.34 8.47 17.19
N ASP A 195 16.51 8.63 17.84
CA ASP A 195 17.13 9.94 17.94
C ASP A 195 17.61 10.45 16.58
N GLN A 196 18.15 9.56 15.74
CA GLN A 196 18.51 9.92 14.37
C GLN A 196 17.28 10.33 13.57
N MET A 197 16.18 9.57 13.63
CA MET A 197 14.95 9.90 12.93
C MET A 197 14.33 11.22 13.42
N ARG A 198 14.33 11.46 14.73
CA ARG A 198 13.85 12.73 15.31
C ARG A 198 14.69 13.93 14.86
N ASN A 199 16.02 13.78 14.81
CA ASN A 199 16.92 14.81 14.29
C ASN A 199 16.67 15.12 12.81
N MET A 200 16.20 14.14 12.04
CA MET A 200 15.75 14.33 10.65
C MET A 200 14.35 14.94 10.55
N GLY A 201 13.69 15.24 11.67
CA GLY A 201 12.34 15.80 11.72
C GLY A 201 11.23 14.77 11.48
N LEU A 202 11.55 13.47 11.60
CA LEU A 202 10.62 12.36 11.42
C LEU A 202 10.06 11.87 12.75
N ILE A 203 9.06 10.97 12.68
CA ILE A 203 8.45 10.22 13.80
C ILE A 203 7.99 11.08 14.99
N ARG A 204 7.57 12.34 14.72
CA ARG A 204 7.10 13.25 15.76
C ARG A 204 5.77 12.80 16.39
N GLY A 205 4.98 12.04 15.67
CA GLY A 205 3.72 11.45 16.13
C GLY A 205 3.81 9.98 16.52
N ALA A 206 5.02 9.37 16.45
CA ALA A 206 5.19 7.96 16.80
C ALA A 206 5.07 7.71 18.30
N SER A 207 4.35 6.65 18.65
CA SER A 207 4.18 6.15 20.02
C SER A 207 4.02 4.63 19.99
N LEU A 208 4.04 3.99 21.17
CA LEU A 208 3.75 2.56 21.28
C LEU A 208 2.29 2.20 20.93
N GLU A 209 1.40 3.17 20.86
CA GLU A 209 0.00 2.97 20.42
C GLU A 209 -0.15 2.83 18.90
N ASN A 210 0.83 3.34 18.13
CA ASN A 210 0.75 3.38 16.66
C ASN A 210 1.98 2.82 15.93
N ALA A 211 2.90 2.18 16.65
CA ALA A 211 4.04 1.48 16.07
C ALA A 211 4.54 0.39 17.03
N VAL A 212 5.07 -0.70 16.47
CA VAL A 212 5.86 -1.64 17.22
C VAL A 212 7.28 -1.09 17.39
N CYS A 213 7.76 -0.99 18.62
CA CYS A 213 9.11 -0.56 18.91
C CYS A 213 9.94 -1.72 19.46
N PHE A 214 11.09 -1.95 18.85
CA PHE A 214 12.07 -2.92 19.35
C PHE A 214 13.23 -2.20 20.02
N ASP A 215 13.63 -2.66 21.21
CA ASP A 215 14.94 -2.34 21.78
C ASP A 215 15.96 -3.40 21.35
N ARG A 216 17.11 -3.46 22.00
CA ARG A 216 18.15 -4.45 21.63
C ARG A 216 17.81 -5.89 22.02
N GLU A 217 16.87 -6.09 22.93
CA GLU A 217 16.55 -7.37 23.55
C GLU A 217 15.18 -7.90 23.13
N GLY A 218 14.22 -7.01 22.84
CA GLY A 218 12.86 -7.44 22.59
C GLY A 218 11.91 -6.38 22.04
N VAL A 219 10.62 -6.64 22.27
CA VAL A 219 9.51 -5.75 21.90
C VAL A 219 9.17 -4.88 23.11
N MET A 220 9.14 -3.58 22.94
CA MET A 220 8.83 -2.61 24.01
C MET A 220 7.31 -2.45 24.24
N ASN A 221 6.49 -2.80 23.27
CA ASN A 221 5.03 -2.71 23.39
C ASN A 221 4.51 -3.72 24.43
N PRO A 222 3.75 -3.29 25.46
CA PRO A 222 3.26 -4.18 26.50
C PRO A 222 2.38 -5.32 25.99
N GLU A 223 1.63 -5.08 24.92
CA GLU A 223 0.75 -6.08 24.28
C GLU A 223 1.51 -7.08 23.39
N GLY A 224 2.81 -6.84 23.14
CA GLY A 224 3.63 -7.68 22.26
C GLY A 224 3.28 -7.51 20.76
N LEU A 225 3.61 -8.55 20.00
CA LEU A 225 3.35 -8.62 18.56
C LEU A 225 1.96 -9.22 18.30
N ARG A 226 1.28 -8.73 17.25
CA ARG A 226 0.02 -9.31 16.72
C ARG A 226 0.26 -10.61 15.94
N PHE A 227 1.44 -10.74 15.33
CA PHE A 227 1.90 -11.91 14.59
C PHE A 227 3.39 -12.16 14.89
N PRO A 228 3.87 -13.40 14.91
CA PRO A 228 5.31 -13.67 15.06
C PRO A 228 6.17 -13.02 13.97
N ASP A 229 5.59 -12.84 12.79
CA ASP A 229 6.20 -12.25 11.59
C ASP A 229 5.57 -10.87 11.24
N GLU A 230 5.11 -10.11 12.25
CA GLU A 230 4.39 -8.84 12.07
C GLU A 230 5.20 -7.85 11.22
N CYS A 231 6.53 -7.78 11.38
CA CYS A 231 7.39 -6.91 10.58
C CYS A 231 7.33 -7.26 9.09
N CYS A 232 7.35 -8.55 8.75
CA CYS A 232 7.28 -8.99 7.35
C CYS A 232 5.89 -8.72 6.75
N ARG A 233 4.83 -8.95 7.51
CA ARG A 233 3.46 -8.64 7.10
C ARG A 233 3.26 -7.15 6.85
N HIS A 234 3.84 -6.31 7.72
CA HIS A 234 3.77 -4.87 7.51
C HIS A 234 4.55 -4.45 6.25
N LYS A 235 5.72 -5.02 5.98
CA LYS A 235 6.44 -4.76 4.73
C LYS A 235 5.71 -5.25 3.49
N ALA A 236 4.91 -6.30 3.61
CA ALA A 236 3.99 -6.73 2.55
C ALA A 236 2.83 -5.72 2.36
N LEU A 237 2.30 -5.13 3.44
CA LEU A 237 1.32 -4.04 3.39
C LEU A 237 1.89 -2.83 2.63
N ASP A 238 3.09 -2.37 2.98
CA ASP A 238 3.79 -1.28 2.30
C ASP A 238 3.94 -1.55 0.81
N LEU A 239 4.41 -2.76 0.46
CA LEU A 239 4.57 -3.19 -0.93
C LEU A 239 3.27 -3.12 -1.72
N ILE A 240 2.17 -3.64 -1.15
CA ILE A 240 0.84 -3.60 -1.79
C ILE A 240 0.40 -2.15 -2.01
N GLY A 241 0.62 -1.28 -1.03
CA GLY A 241 0.29 0.15 -1.12
C GLY A 241 1.07 0.89 -2.21
N ASP A 242 2.35 0.59 -2.35
CA ASP A 242 3.19 1.17 -3.39
C ASP A 242 2.81 0.65 -4.79
N LEU A 243 2.46 -0.64 -4.90
CA LEU A 243 1.98 -1.23 -6.16
C LEU A 243 0.59 -0.68 -6.57
N ALA A 244 -0.21 -0.19 -5.64
CA ALA A 244 -1.49 0.47 -5.93
C ALA A 244 -1.31 1.71 -6.84
N LEU A 245 -0.12 2.32 -6.87
CA LEU A 245 0.23 3.45 -7.73
C LEU A 245 0.24 3.10 -9.23
N ILE A 246 0.17 1.83 -9.60
CA ILE A 246 -0.14 1.36 -10.96
C ILE A 246 -1.53 1.85 -11.39
N GLY A 247 -2.45 2.07 -10.44
CA GLY A 247 -3.81 2.52 -10.68
C GLY A 247 -4.75 1.46 -11.25
N ARG A 248 -4.34 0.18 -11.20
CA ARG A 248 -5.14 -0.98 -11.66
C ARG A 248 -4.77 -2.23 -10.88
N PRO A 249 -5.69 -3.19 -10.72
CA PRO A 249 -5.36 -4.50 -10.19
C PRO A 249 -4.28 -5.18 -11.04
N LEU A 250 -3.28 -5.71 -10.37
CA LEU A 250 -2.13 -6.39 -10.96
C LEU A 250 -2.39 -7.91 -11.04
N LEU A 251 -1.98 -8.52 -12.13
CA LEU A 251 -1.85 -9.96 -12.27
C LEU A 251 -0.38 -10.27 -12.51
N GLY A 252 0.24 -10.90 -11.54
CA GLY A 252 1.67 -11.19 -11.51
C GLY A 252 2.11 -11.59 -10.12
N HIS A 253 3.23 -12.31 -10.03
CA HIS A 253 3.85 -12.68 -8.77
C HIS A 253 5.03 -11.74 -8.47
N VAL A 254 4.89 -10.93 -7.43
CA VAL A 254 5.95 -10.02 -6.96
C VAL A 254 6.77 -10.71 -5.89
N ILE A 255 8.10 -10.74 -6.09
CA ILE A 255 9.08 -11.30 -5.16
C ILE A 255 9.99 -10.17 -4.71
N ALA A 256 9.89 -9.77 -3.46
CA ALA A 256 10.63 -8.66 -2.85
C ALA A 256 11.62 -9.21 -1.81
N GLU A 257 12.91 -9.06 -2.08
CA GLU A 257 14.00 -9.50 -1.22
C GLU A 257 14.68 -8.27 -0.62
N ARG A 258 14.35 -7.95 0.62
CA ARG A 258 14.83 -6.76 1.35
C ARG A 258 14.54 -5.43 0.64
N ALA A 259 13.57 -5.42 -0.25
CA ALA A 259 13.14 -4.22 -0.96
C ALA A 259 12.35 -3.28 -0.04
N GLY A 260 12.35 -2.00 -0.37
CA GLY A 260 11.58 -0.96 0.30
C GLY A 260 10.96 -0.01 -0.72
N HIS A 261 10.31 1.07 -0.26
CA HIS A 261 9.52 2.00 -1.07
C HIS A 261 10.24 2.49 -2.35
N ALA A 262 11.54 2.79 -2.27
CA ALA A 262 12.30 3.24 -3.44
C ALA A 262 12.32 2.19 -4.55
N MET A 263 12.53 0.92 -4.20
CA MET A 263 12.55 -0.17 -5.17
C MET A 263 11.14 -0.55 -5.64
N HIS A 264 10.14 -0.49 -4.75
CA HIS A 264 8.74 -0.73 -5.11
C HIS A 264 8.28 0.27 -6.15
N THR A 265 8.49 1.56 -5.90
CA THR A 265 8.10 2.64 -6.83
C THR A 265 8.94 2.64 -8.11
N GLN A 266 10.20 2.23 -8.06
CA GLN A 266 11.04 2.04 -9.24
C GLN A 266 10.53 0.87 -10.12
N LEU A 267 10.09 -0.24 -9.51
CA LEU A 267 9.45 -1.35 -10.24
C LEU A 267 8.17 -0.87 -10.92
N VAL A 268 7.32 -0.12 -10.20
CA VAL A 268 6.08 0.46 -10.75
C VAL A 268 6.40 1.38 -11.93
N ALA A 269 7.37 2.28 -11.78
CA ALA A 269 7.79 3.18 -12.86
C ALA A 269 8.30 2.41 -14.08
N ARG A 270 9.09 1.35 -13.89
CA ARG A 270 9.62 0.52 -14.96
C ARG A 270 8.50 -0.20 -15.72
N ILE A 271 7.54 -0.80 -15.01
CA ILE A 271 6.36 -1.43 -15.63
C ILE A 271 5.62 -0.40 -16.47
N MET A 272 5.27 0.74 -15.88
CA MET A 272 4.39 1.73 -16.49
C MET A 272 5.03 2.52 -17.63
N SER A 273 6.37 2.55 -17.70
CA SER A 273 7.11 3.23 -18.78
C SER A 273 7.26 2.40 -20.06
N ASP A 274 7.04 1.08 -19.98
CA ASP A 274 7.17 0.19 -21.14
C ASP A 274 5.90 -0.67 -21.34
N PRO A 275 4.98 -0.25 -22.22
CA PRO A 275 3.74 -0.99 -22.49
C PRO A 275 3.96 -2.42 -23.05
N SER A 276 5.17 -2.78 -23.49
CA SER A 276 5.48 -4.13 -23.96
C SER A 276 5.57 -5.16 -22.83
N LEU A 277 5.73 -4.70 -21.58
CA LEU A 277 5.91 -5.54 -20.39
C LEU A 277 4.59 -6.10 -19.85
N TYR A 278 3.47 -5.51 -20.24
CA TYR A 278 2.15 -5.88 -19.73
C TYR A 278 1.07 -5.83 -20.81
N GLU A 279 -0.09 -6.32 -20.48
CA GLU A 279 -1.32 -6.13 -21.24
C GLU A 279 -2.45 -5.71 -20.31
N ILE A 280 -3.44 -5.01 -20.86
CA ILE A 280 -4.65 -4.64 -20.13
C ILE A 280 -5.77 -5.57 -20.57
N ILE A 281 -6.29 -6.34 -19.62
CA ILE A 281 -7.35 -7.32 -19.85
C ILE A 281 -8.56 -7.08 -18.95
N THR A 282 -9.71 -7.62 -19.34
CA THR A 282 -10.92 -7.63 -18.50
C THR A 282 -11.03 -8.99 -17.78
N PHE A 283 -11.89 -9.06 -16.76
CA PHE A 283 -12.17 -10.31 -16.05
C PHE A 283 -12.66 -11.43 -17.00
N ASP A 284 -13.50 -11.09 -17.99
CA ASP A 284 -14.03 -12.09 -18.93
C ASP A 284 -12.92 -12.70 -19.80
N GLN A 285 -11.95 -11.88 -20.22
CA GLN A 285 -10.76 -12.35 -20.96
C GLN A 285 -9.86 -13.23 -20.11
N LEU A 286 -9.68 -12.89 -18.82
CA LEU A 286 -8.94 -13.72 -17.88
C LEU A 286 -9.63 -15.08 -17.70
N ALA A 287 -10.93 -15.10 -17.40
CA ALA A 287 -11.70 -16.31 -17.21
C ALA A 287 -11.65 -17.26 -18.43
N SER A 288 -11.73 -16.70 -19.65
CA SER A 288 -11.61 -17.47 -20.89
C SER A 288 -10.24 -18.13 -21.05
N ARG A 289 -9.16 -17.47 -20.65
CA ARG A 289 -7.79 -18.01 -20.70
C ARG A 289 -7.56 -19.13 -19.70
N VAL A 290 -8.03 -18.95 -18.47
CA VAL A 290 -7.94 -19.97 -17.42
C VAL A 290 -8.70 -21.24 -17.84
N ALA A 291 -9.88 -21.09 -18.42
CA ALA A 291 -10.66 -22.22 -18.94
C ALA A 291 -9.92 -22.98 -20.08
N HIS A 292 -9.26 -22.25 -21.01
CA HIS A 292 -8.44 -22.86 -22.06
C HIS A 292 -7.22 -23.61 -21.50
N ALA A 293 -6.52 -23.03 -20.54
CA ALA A 293 -5.35 -23.65 -19.92
C ALA A 293 -5.66 -24.91 -19.11
N LEU A 294 -6.91 -25.07 -18.62
CA LEU A 294 -7.37 -26.27 -17.91
C LEU A 294 -7.84 -27.39 -18.88
N MET A 295 -8.04 -27.07 -20.17
CA MET A 295 -8.46 -28.02 -21.20
C MET A 295 -7.31 -28.51 -22.10
N SER A 296 -6.13 -27.88 -21.99
CA SER A 296 -4.88 -28.25 -22.68
C SER A 296 -3.95 -29.04 -21.77
#